data_6440e61b67bcd648baaa39331499c0b4
#
_entry.id   6440e61b67bcd648baaa39331499c0b4
#
_cell.length_a   1.000
_cell.length_b   1.000
_cell.length_c   1.000
_cell.angle_alpha   90.00
_cell.angle_beta   90.00
_cell.angle_gamma   90.00
#
_symmetry.space_group_name_H-M   'P 1'
#
loop_
_entity.id
_entity.type
_entity.pdbx_description
1 polymer ?
#
loop_
_entity_poly.entity_id
_entity_poly.type
_entity_poly.pdbx_seq_one_letter_code
_entity_poly.pdbx_strand_id
1 'polypeptide(L)'
;LLDLNSNRFEQQCKNLYDIALMDSASINTQILSMRYDGWDTHNYQIDRITDNLEDLFSTSGGLATTMTAMAALNSNAAENMVFNCTSDFGRQLVANGDRGTDHGRGLYTILLGHDVSGGTYGEMFPEREAELDGNNRIPLETSGADVLGLTSTEKIQAAICDWVEPGSGAGVFPNAAMADEETGGMLIDLLPA
;
A
#
# COMPACT_ATOMS: atom_id res chain seq x y z
N LEU A 1 -3.40 15.40 22.26
CA LEU A 1 -2.04 14.86 22.20
C LEU A 1 -2.13 13.38 21.90
N LEU A 2 -1.59 12.99 20.76
CA LEU A 2 -1.40 11.58 20.44
C LEU A 2 -0.42 10.98 21.45
N ASP A 3 -0.92 10.12 22.30
CA ASP A 3 -0.09 9.32 23.20
C ASP A 3 0.32 8.03 22.44
N LEU A 4 1.23 8.20 21.50
CA LEU A 4 1.79 7.09 20.74
C LEU A 4 3.08 6.67 21.45
N ASN A 5 2.97 5.60 22.21
CA ASN A 5 4.09 5.08 22.96
C ASN A 5 4.80 3.98 22.18
N SER A 6 6.03 4.23 21.87
CA SER A 6 7.10 3.24 21.94
C SER A 6 7.59 2.55 20.69
N ASN A 7 6.86 2.34 19.61
CA ASN A 7 7.50 1.78 18.42
C ASN A 7 7.91 2.87 17.41
N ARG A 8 8.84 2.54 16.53
CA ARG A 8 9.35 3.51 15.54
C ARG A 8 8.27 4.00 14.59
N PHE A 9 7.28 3.20 14.30
CA PHE A 9 6.19 3.56 13.40
C PHE A 9 5.25 4.58 14.04
N GLU A 10 4.87 4.38 15.28
CA GLU A 10 4.07 5.35 16.04
C GLU A 10 4.76 6.70 16.16
N GLN A 11 6.09 6.72 16.33
CA GLN A 11 6.85 7.97 16.31
C GLN A 11 6.78 8.67 14.96
N GLN A 12 6.79 7.92 13.85
CA GLN A 12 6.60 8.47 12.51
C GLN A 12 5.18 9.03 12.33
N CYS A 13 4.17 8.31 12.82
CA CYS A 13 2.78 8.78 12.86
C CYS A 13 2.65 10.08 13.66
N LYS A 14 3.33 10.17 14.80
CA LYS A 14 3.38 11.41 15.59
C LYS A 14 4.03 12.54 14.82
N ASN A 15 5.15 12.30 14.15
CA ASN A 15 5.81 13.31 13.33
C ASN A 15 4.88 13.80 12.20
N LEU A 16 4.16 12.88 11.55
CA LEU A 16 3.16 13.24 10.54
C LEU A 16 2.10 14.17 11.13
N TYR A 17 1.56 13.82 12.31
CA TYR A 17 0.58 14.65 12.99
C TYR A 17 1.15 16.03 13.36
N ASP A 18 2.37 16.08 13.88
CA ASP A 18 3.03 17.34 14.24
C ASP A 18 3.26 18.24 12.99
N ILE A 19 3.62 17.62 11.84
CA ILE A 19 3.74 18.32 10.56
C ILE A 19 2.39 18.88 10.12
N ALA A 20 1.33 18.10 10.23
CA ALA A 20 -0.02 18.56 9.90
C ALA A 20 -0.51 19.71 10.79
N LEU A 21 -0.09 19.72 12.07
CA LEU A 21 -0.36 20.81 13.02
C LEU A 21 0.40 22.11 12.69
N MET A 22 1.60 22.01 12.13
CA MET A 22 2.45 23.17 11.85
C MET A 22 1.94 24.05 10.72
N ASP A 23 0.82 23.66 10.15
CA ASP A 23 0.09 24.34 9.10
C ASP A 23 0.81 24.45 7.75
N SER A 24 0.02 24.30 6.72
CA SER A 24 0.39 24.45 5.33
C SER A 24 1.04 25.80 4.96
N ALA A 25 0.83 26.82 5.77
CA ALA A 25 1.44 28.14 5.58
C ALA A 25 2.94 28.17 5.89
N SER A 26 3.46 27.23 6.67
CA SER A 26 4.84 27.24 7.15
C SER A 26 5.70 26.16 6.54
N ILE A 27 5.10 25.01 6.19
CA ILE A 27 5.81 23.85 5.66
C ILE A 27 4.96 23.26 4.52
N ASN A 28 5.30 23.54 3.29
CA ASN A 28 4.62 22.93 2.15
C ASN A 28 5.13 21.50 1.92
N THR A 29 4.84 20.58 2.87
CA THR A 29 5.23 19.17 2.74
C THR A 29 4.21 18.47 1.86
N GLN A 30 4.65 18.00 0.70
CA GLN A 30 3.80 17.26 -0.24
C GLN A 30 3.95 15.76 -0.08
N ILE A 31 5.12 15.26 0.28
CA ILE A 31 5.40 13.84 0.40
C ILE A 31 6.12 13.57 1.73
N LEU A 32 5.61 12.59 2.47
CA LEU A 32 6.25 12.05 3.66
C LEU A 32 6.42 10.54 3.51
N SER A 33 7.65 10.07 3.56
CA SER A 33 7.94 8.64 3.54
C SER A 33 8.04 8.09 4.96
N MET A 34 7.32 7.01 5.21
CA MET A 34 7.31 6.28 6.48
C MET A 34 7.69 4.83 6.24
N ARG A 35 8.28 4.19 7.24
CA ARG A 35 8.71 2.80 7.14
C ARG A 35 8.16 1.98 8.31
N TYR A 36 7.58 0.84 7.97
CA TYR A 36 7.19 -0.19 8.91
C TYR A 36 7.83 -1.52 8.53
N ASP A 37 8.67 -2.04 9.41
CA ASP A 37 9.44 -3.26 9.20
C ASP A 37 8.66 -4.51 9.64
N GLY A 38 9.18 -5.70 9.33
CA GLY A 38 8.64 -6.97 9.83
C GLY A 38 7.78 -7.75 8.82
N TRP A 39 7.72 -7.30 7.56
CA TRP A 39 6.95 -7.95 6.50
C TRP A 39 7.69 -9.07 5.77
N ASP A 40 8.99 -9.18 5.97
CA ASP A 40 9.80 -10.26 5.40
C ASP A 40 9.66 -11.54 6.25
N THR A 41 8.55 -12.23 6.05
CA THR A 41 8.06 -13.31 6.90
C THR A 41 8.37 -14.69 6.34
N HIS A 42 9.64 -15.07 6.32
CA HIS A 42 10.06 -16.43 5.94
C HIS A 42 9.68 -17.52 6.95
N ASN A 43 9.25 -17.12 8.15
CA ASN A 43 8.77 -18.02 9.19
C ASN A 43 7.63 -17.39 10.00
N TYR A 44 6.73 -18.21 10.53
CA TYR A 44 5.57 -17.78 11.34
C TYR A 44 4.80 -16.62 10.72
N GLN A 45 4.60 -16.67 9.41
CA GLN A 45 4.05 -15.56 8.62
C GLN A 45 2.68 -15.10 9.10
N ILE A 46 1.78 -16.04 9.40
CA ILE A 46 0.41 -15.69 9.82
C ILE A 46 0.43 -14.84 11.08
N ASP A 47 1.15 -15.28 12.10
CA ASP A 47 1.22 -14.58 13.38
C ASP A 47 1.82 -13.17 13.19
N ARG A 48 2.95 -13.08 12.48
CA ARG A 48 3.64 -11.81 12.24
C ARG A 48 2.85 -10.82 11.40
N ILE A 49 2.19 -11.29 10.35
CA ILE A 49 1.35 -10.41 9.52
C ILE A 49 0.13 -9.94 10.31
N THR A 50 -0.46 -10.83 11.12
CA THR A 50 -1.59 -10.45 11.98
C THR A 50 -1.17 -9.34 12.93
N ASP A 51 -0.08 -9.51 13.65
CA ASP A 51 0.44 -8.49 14.57
C ASP A 51 0.72 -7.16 13.84
N ASN A 52 1.36 -7.21 12.67
CA ASN A 52 1.65 -6.02 11.88
C ASN A 52 0.38 -5.32 11.38
N LEU A 53 -0.64 -6.08 10.95
CA LEU A 53 -1.91 -5.50 10.50
C LEU A 53 -2.69 -4.90 11.68
N GLU A 54 -2.65 -5.52 12.85
CA GLU A 54 -3.25 -4.97 14.06
C GLU A 54 -2.58 -3.67 14.47
N ASP A 55 -1.25 -3.62 14.47
CA ASP A 55 -0.48 -2.40 14.76
C ASP A 55 -0.80 -1.25 13.80
N LEU A 56 -1.04 -1.56 12.53
CA LEU A 56 -1.34 -0.54 11.53
C LEU A 56 -2.81 -0.12 11.54
N PHE A 57 -3.73 -1.09 11.49
CA PHE A 57 -5.12 -0.88 11.06
C PHE A 57 -6.16 -1.14 12.16
N SER A 58 -5.80 -1.68 13.32
CA SER A 58 -6.76 -1.76 14.42
C SER A 58 -7.20 -0.36 14.87
N THR A 59 -8.30 -0.27 15.58
CA THR A 59 -8.85 1.02 16.08
C THR A 59 -7.90 1.78 17.00
N SER A 60 -6.92 1.09 17.57
CA SER A 60 -5.82 1.65 18.36
C SER A 60 -4.49 1.67 17.61
N GLY A 61 -4.47 1.19 16.37
CA GLY A 61 -3.26 1.13 15.55
C GLY A 61 -2.77 2.52 15.12
N GLY A 62 -1.51 2.59 14.75
CA GLY A 62 -0.85 3.85 14.47
C GLY A 62 -1.52 4.68 13.38
N LEU A 63 -1.91 4.08 12.25
CA LEU A 63 -2.59 4.79 11.17
C LEU A 63 -4.00 5.22 11.57
N ALA A 64 -4.82 4.34 12.13
CA ALA A 64 -6.18 4.66 12.51
C ALA A 64 -6.23 5.77 13.56
N THR A 65 -5.35 5.71 14.56
CA THR A 65 -5.22 6.75 15.59
C THR A 65 -4.79 8.08 14.98
N THR A 66 -3.82 8.06 14.06
CA THR A 66 -3.32 9.27 13.38
C THR A 66 -4.41 9.90 12.52
N MET A 67 -5.09 9.12 11.70
CA MET A 67 -6.18 9.61 10.85
C MET A 67 -7.32 10.21 11.68
N THR A 68 -7.68 9.56 12.79
CA THR A 68 -8.70 10.08 13.72
C THR A 68 -8.27 11.42 14.34
N ALA A 69 -7.02 11.52 14.77
CA ALA A 69 -6.49 12.74 15.34
C ALA A 69 -6.39 13.86 14.31
N MET A 70 -5.99 13.56 13.08
CA MET A 70 -5.93 14.52 11.99
C MET A 70 -7.30 15.02 11.56
N ALA A 71 -8.30 14.13 11.52
CA ALA A 71 -9.68 14.52 11.24
C ALA A 71 -10.28 15.45 12.33
N ALA A 72 -9.77 15.36 13.56
CA ALA A 72 -10.14 16.26 14.65
C ALA A 72 -9.44 17.63 14.59
N LEU A 73 -8.40 17.78 13.76
CA LEU A 73 -7.81 19.09 13.49
C LEU A 73 -8.81 19.89 12.65
N ASN A 74 -8.99 21.16 13.03
CA ASN A 74 -9.83 22.07 12.26
C ASN A 74 -9.10 22.52 10.97
N SER A 75 -8.57 21.57 10.25
CA SER A 75 -7.84 21.74 9.00
C SER A 75 -8.25 20.63 8.04
N ASN A 76 -8.17 20.87 6.76
CA ASN A 76 -8.43 19.87 5.73
C ASN A 76 -7.28 18.85 5.61
N ALA A 77 -6.41 18.73 6.62
CA ALA A 77 -5.23 17.87 6.53
C ALA A 77 -5.57 16.41 6.30
N ALA A 78 -6.61 15.90 6.97
CA ALA A 78 -7.06 14.52 6.75
C ALA A 78 -7.77 14.34 5.39
N GLU A 79 -8.44 15.37 4.90
CA GLU A 79 -9.14 15.34 3.62
C GLU A 79 -8.18 15.43 2.43
N ASN A 80 -7.06 16.13 2.61
CA ASN A 80 -6.05 16.34 1.57
C ASN A 80 -4.84 15.42 1.74
N MET A 81 -5.05 14.18 2.15
CA MET A 81 -3.98 13.21 2.34
C MET A 81 -4.34 11.84 1.78
N VAL A 82 -3.36 11.24 1.11
CA VAL A 82 -3.42 9.86 0.66
C VAL A 82 -2.25 9.10 1.27
N PHE A 83 -2.56 8.00 1.95
CA PHE A 83 -1.56 7.01 2.37
C PHE A 83 -1.44 5.95 1.29
N ASN A 84 -0.23 5.73 0.84
CA ASN A 84 0.12 4.63 -0.05
C ASN A 84 0.98 3.63 0.72
N CYS A 85 0.38 2.50 1.09
CA CYS A 85 1.06 1.41 1.77
C CYS A 85 1.46 0.36 0.72
N THR A 86 2.74 0.24 0.46
CA THR A 86 3.30 -0.71 -0.50
C THR A 86 4.52 -1.41 0.10
N SER A 87 4.94 -2.52 -0.50
CA SER A 87 6.13 -3.27 -0.12
C SER A 87 7.11 -3.38 -1.29
N ASP A 88 8.34 -3.82 -1.00
CA ASP A 88 9.41 -3.97 -2.00
C ASP A 88 9.19 -5.22 -2.88
N PHE A 89 8.51 -6.23 -2.37
CA PHE A 89 8.25 -7.50 -3.06
C PHE A 89 6.93 -8.12 -2.57
N GLY A 90 6.40 -9.03 -3.39
CA GLY A 90 5.30 -9.91 -3.01
C GLY A 90 5.78 -11.21 -2.39
N ARG A 91 4.88 -12.17 -2.22
CA ARG A 91 5.15 -13.48 -1.65
C ARG A 91 4.72 -14.59 -2.59
N GLN A 92 5.48 -15.68 -2.60
CA GLN A 92 5.04 -16.93 -3.22
C GLN A 92 3.80 -17.46 -2.47
N LEU A 93 2.95 -18.15 -3.20
CA LEU A 93 1.70 -18.68 -2.65
C LEU A 93 1.88 -20.03 -1.93
N VAL A 94 3.04 -20.64 -2.10
CA VAL A 94 3.39 -21.91 -1.47
C VAL A 94 4.24 -21.69 -0.24
N ALA A 95 3.89 -22.38 0.85
CA ALA A 95 4.67 -22.35 2.08
C ALA A 95 6.09 -22.93 1.87
N ASN A 96 7.09 -22.31 2.46
CA ASN A 96 8.50 -22.67 2.35
C ASN A 96 8.95 -23.77 3.34
N GLY A 97 8.06 -24.34 4.14
CA GLY A 97 8.38 -25.36 5.14
C GLY A 97 8.58 -24.82 6.56
N ASP A 98 8.84 -23.52 6.73
CA ASP A 98 9.03 -22.85 8.03
C ASP A 98 7.81 -22.03 8.47
N ARG A 99 6.62 -22.36 7.98
CA ARG A 99 5.36 -21.63 8.21
C ARG A 99 5.41 -20.20 7.66
N GLY A 100 6.22 -19.98 6.64
CA GLY A 100 6.34 -18.73 5.89
C GLY A 100 6.25 -18.97 4.40
N THR A 101 6.56 -17.97 3.63
CA THR A 101 6.69 -18.04 2.18
C THR A 101 7.97 -17.35 1.73
N ASP A 102 8.45 -17.71 0.55
CA ASP A 102 9.56 -17.00 -0.07
C ASP A 102 9.08 -15.77 -0.86
N HIS A 103 10.00 -14.94 -1.32
CA HIS A 103 9.69 -13.75 -2.11
C HIS A 103 9.01 -14.10 -3.43
N GLY A 104 8.02 -13.32 -3.80
CA GLY A 104 7.32 -13.36 -5.08
C GLY A 104 7.30 -12.00 -5.75
N ARG A 105 6.73 -11.92 -6.95
CA ARG A 105 6.72 -10.68 -7.77
C ARG A 105 5.52 -9.79 -7.48
N GLY A 106 4.32 -10.38 -7.48
CA GLY A 106 3.08 -9.63 -7.29
C GLY A 106 2.87 -9.23 -5.83
N LEU A 107 2.44 -8.02 -5.61
CA LEU A 107 2.14 -7.47 -4.29
C LEU A 107 0.79 -6.75 -4.30
N TYR A 108 0.30 -6.46 -3.12
CA TYR A 108 -0.88 -5.63 -2.92
C TYR A 108 -0.45 -4.26 -2.43
N THR A 109 -1.11 -3.24 -2.95
CA THR A 109 -0.99 -1.86 -2.47
C THR A 109 -2.29 -1.44 -1.82
N ILE A 110 -2.21 -0.78 -0.67
CA ILE A 110 -3.37 -0.24 0.03
C ILE A 110 -3.31 1.27 -0.08
N LEU A 111 -4.35 1.87 -0.65
CA LEU A 111 -4.54 3.31 -0.66
C LEU A 111 -5.62 3.68 0.36
N LEU A 112 -5.31 4.65 1.21
CA LEU A 112 -6.24 5.18 2.21
C LEU A 112 -6.26 6.71 2.11
N GLY A 113 -7.43 7.28 2.05
CA GLY A 113 -7.61 8.73 1.99
C GLY A 113 -9.08 9.10 1.77
N HIS A 114 -9.41 10.35 2.01
CA HIS A 114 -10.77 10.86 1.79
C HIS A 114 -11.17 10.77 0.32
N ASP A 115 -10.24 11.11 -0.58
CA ASP A 115 -10.49 11.15 -2.02
C ASP A 115 -10.29 9.80 -2.71
N VAL A 116 -9.90 8.77 -1.97
CA VAL A 116 -9.73 7.45 -2.54
C VAL A 116 -11.08 6.78 -2.75
N SER A 117 -11.39 6.39 -3.98
CA SER A 117 -12.54 5.55 -4.28
C SER A 117 -12.36 4.18 -3.67
N GLY A 118 -13.15 3.87 -2.62
CA GLY A 118 -13.03 2.62 -1.89
C GLY A 118 -13.39 1.42 -2.75
N GLY A 119 -12.67 0.32 -2.60
CA GLY A 119 -12.93 -0.92 -3.34
C GLY A 119 -11.72 -1.84 -3.40
N THR A 120 -11.89 -2.97 -4.05
CA THR A 120 -10.79 -3.87 -4.42
C THR A 120 -10.63 -3.82 -5.93
N TYR A 121 -9.43 -3.54 -6.39
CA TYR A 121 -9.09 -3.36 -7.78
C TYR A 121 -8.05 -4.38 -8.21
N GLY A 122 -8.18 -4.85 -9.46
CA GLY A 122 -7.38 -5.95 -9.98
C GLY A 122 -7.87 -7.32 -9.50
N GLU A 123 -7.13 -8.33 -9.82
CA GLU A 123 -7.44 -9.72 -9.52
C GLU A 123 -6.36 -10.30 -8.59
N MET A 124 -6.81 -10.95 -7.52
CA MET A 124 -5.89 -11.63 -6.60
C MET A 124 -5.17 -12.78 -7.30
N PHE A 125 -5.91 -13.50 -8.14
CA PHE A 125 -5.41 -14.63 -8.93
C PHE A 125 -5.87 -14.43 -10.38
N PRO A 126 -5.06 -13.80 -11.24
CA PRO A 126 -5.38 -13.65 -12.64
C PRO A 126 -5.67 -15.00 -13.29
N GLU A 127 -6.64 -15.06 -14.18
CA GLU A 127 -7.07 -16.33 -14.82
C GLU A 127 -5.91 -17.09 -15.44
N ARG A 128 -4.97 -16.42 -16.09
CA ARG A 128 -3.77 -17.01 -16.68
C ARG A 128 -2.85 -17.70 -15.66
N GLU A 129 -2.95 -17.31 -14.40
CA GLU A 129 -2.18 -17.90 -13.30
C GLU A 129 -2.97 -19.03 -12.62
N ALA A 130 -4.27 -19.10 -12.86
CA ALA A 130 -5.16 -20.12 -12.33
C ALA A 130 -5.37 -21.32 -13.26
N GLU A 131 -4.71 -21.35 -14.41
CA GLU A 131 -4.76 -22.51 -15.30
C GLU A 131 -4.25 -23.77 -14.59
N LEU A 132 -5.05 -24.84 -14.64
CA LEU A 132 -4.67 -26.11 -14.04
C LEU A 132 -3.53 -26.76 -14.83
N ASP A 133 -2.54 -27.28 -14.12
CA ASP A 133 -1.48 -28.09 -14.72
C ASP A 133 -2.04 -29.45 -15.22
N GLY A 134 -1.23 -30.21 -15.94
CA GLY A 134 -1.62 -31.53 -16.46
C GLY A 134 -2.01 -32.56 -15.38
N ASN A 135 -1.83 -32.25 -14.10
CA ASN A 135 -2.26 -33.04 -12.94
C ASN A 135 -3.50 -32.46 -12.26
N ASN A 136 -4.18 -31.51 -12.90
CA ASN A 136 -5.35 -30.79 -12.37
C ASN A 136 -5.08 -30.03 -11.07
N ARG A 137 -3.85 -29.48 -10.92
CA ARG A 137 -3.46 -28.63 -9.80
C ARG A 137 -3.28 -27.22 -10.28
N ILE A 138 -3.59 -26.28 -9.40
CA ILE A 138 -3.31 -24.86 -9.65
C ILE A 138 -1.79 -24.70 -9.69
N PRO A 139 -1.19 -24.13 -10.76
CA PRO A 139 0.26 -23.93 -10.84
C PRO A 139 0.83 -23.14 -9.64
N LEU A 140 -0.01 -22.36 -9.00
CA LEU A 140 0.31 -21.60 -7.79
C LEU A 140 0.66 -22.48 -6.57
N GLU A 141 0.31 -23.76 -6.59
CA GLU A 141 0.65 -24.74 -5.55
C GLU A 141 2.06 -25.35 -5.73
N THR A 142 2.77 -24.98 -6.79
CA THR A 142 4.14 -25.46 -7.02
C THR A 142 5.16 -24.50 -6.43
N SER A 143 6.26 -25.06 -5.91
CA SER A 143 7.38 -24.26 -5.41
C SER A 143 7.88 -23.30 -6.51
N GLY A 144 8.06 -22.04 -6.15
CA GLY A 144 8.47 -20.98 -7.08
C GLY A 144 7.30 -20.30 -7.80
N ALA A 145 6.07 -20.76 -7.62
CA ALA A 145 4.91 -20.06 -8.15
C ALA A 145 4.64 -18.79 -7.37
N ASP A 146 4.46 -17.72 -8.09
CA ASP A 146 4.08 -16.42 -7.52
C ASP A 146 3.02 -15.75 -8.38
N VAL A 147 2.38 -14.73 -7.81
CA VAL A 147 1.44 -13.88 -8.54
C VAL A 147 2.22 -12.92 -9.43
N LEU A 148 1.81 -12.78 -10.66
CA LEU A 148 2.28 -11.72 -11.53
C LEU A 148 1.33 -10.53 -11.39
N GLY A 149 1.84 -9.43 -10.85
CA GLY A 149 1.05 -8.20 -10.74
C GLY A 149 0.56 -7.71 -12.10
N LEU A 150 -0.68 -7.26 -12.17
CA LEU A 150 -1.31 -6.73 -13.39
C LEU A 150 -1.07 -5.22 -13.55
N THR A 151 -0.87 -4.53 -12.46
CA THR A 151 -0.64 -3.08 -12.44
C THR A 151 0.77 -2.80 -11.95
N SER A 152 1.52 -1.98 -12.65
CA SER A 152 2.85 -1.60 -12.16
C SER A 152 2.75 -0.64 -10.98
N THR A 153 3.71 -0.72 -10.09
CA THR A 153 3.86 0.23 -8.98
C THR A 153 4.04 1.66 -9.50
N GLU A 154 4.75 1.83 -10.62
CA GLU A 154 4.95 3.14 -11.24
C GLU A 154 3.64 3.79 -11.68
N LYS A 155 2.66 3.01 -12.14
CA LYS A 155 1.34 3.53 -12.52
C LYS A 155 0.57 4.07 -11.32
N ILE A 156 0.64 3.38 -10.19
CA ILE A 156 0.03 3.83 -8.93
C ILE A 156 0.70 5.12 -8.46
N GLN A 157 2.02 5.15 -8.48
CA GLN A 157 2.79 6.34 -8.07
C GLN A 157 2.53 7.53 -9.00
N ALA A 158 2.43 7.31 -10.31
CA ALA A 158 2.08 8.35 -11.27
C ALA A 158 0.69 8.94 -10.99
N ALA A 159 -0.30 8.10 -10.71
CA ALA A 159 -1.65 8.57 -10.35
C ALA A 159 -1.65 9.41 -9.06
N ILE A 160 -0.86 9.03 -8.06
CA ILE A 160 -0.70 9.82 -6.84
C ILE A 160 -0.02 11.16 -7.14
N CYS A 161 1.01 11.17 -7.98
CA CYS A 161 1.65 12.42 -8.40
C CYS A 161 0.66 13.34 -9.13
N ASP A 162 -0.15 12.80 -10.03
CA ASP A 162 -1.17 13.57 -10.75
C ASP A 162 -2.26 14.11 -9.83
N TRP A 163 -2.60 13.39 -8.76
CA TRP A 163 -3.50 13.88 -7.73
C TRP A 163 -2.90 15.05 -6.94
N VAL A 164 -1.59 15.00 -6.62
CA VAL A 164 -0.88 16.09 -5.93
C VAL A 164 -0.71 17.30 -6.84
N GLU A 165 -0.27 17.07 -8.08
CA GLU A 165 -0.03 18.10 -9.10
C GLU A 165 -0.43 17.56 -10.47
N PRO A 166 -1.57 18.00 -11.02
CA PRO A 166 -2.08 17.48 -12.28
C PRO A 166 -1.07 17.55 -13.42
N GLY A 167 -0.84 16.41 -14.07
CA GLY A 167 0.10 16.27 -15.18
C GLY A 167 1.56 15.97 -14.78
N SER A 168 1.86 15.86 -13.49
CA SER A 168 3.24 15.58 -13.03
C SER A 168 3.62 14.11 -13.15
N GLY A 169 2.66 13.20 -13.08
CA GLY A 169 2.89 11.76 -13.00
C GLY A 169 3.73 11.21 -14.14
N ALA A 170 3.42 11.58 -15.39
CA ALA A 170 4.18 11.14 -16.56
C ALA A 170 5.63 11.69 -16.59
N GLY A 171 5.86 12.86 -16.00
CA GLY A 171 7.19 13.45 -15.88
C GLY A 171 8.07 12.73 -14.84
N VAL A 172 7.46 12.29 -13.75
CA VAL A 172 8.16 11.60 -12.66
C VAL A 172 8.32 10.10 -12.96
N PHE A 173 7.27 9.50 -13.54
CA PHE A 173 7.22 8.07 -13.88
C PHE A 173 6.96 7.87 -15.38
N PRO A 174 7.96 8.09 -16.24
CA PRO A 174 7.78 8.04 -17.69
C PRO A 174 7.40 6.65 -18.22
N ASN A 175 7.69 5.59 -17.46
CA ASN A 175 7.36 4.21 -17.82
C ASN A 175 5.95 3.79 -17.37
N ALA A 176 5.24 4.61 -16.63
CA ALA A 176 3.89 4.29 -16.13
C ALA A 176 2.91 3.96 -17.27
N ALA A 177 3.09 4.59 -18.43
CA ALA A 177 2.29 4.32 -19.63
C ALA A 177 2.56 2.93 -20.24
N MET A 178 3.71 2.32 -19.97
CA MET A 178 4.05 0.97 -20.45
C MET A 178 3.48 -0.13 -19.56
N ALA A 179 2.98 0.24 -18.41
CA ALA A 179 2.43 -0.69 -17.46
C ALA A 179 0.99 -0.98 -17.84
N ASP A 180 0.82 -2.15 -18.41
CA ASP A 180 -0.40 -2.91 -18.30
C ASP A 180 -1.56 -2.48 -19.20
N GLU A 181 -1.63 -3.13 -20.35
CA GLU A 181 -2.79 -3.08 -21.23
C GLU A 181 -4.05 -3.73 -20.61
N GLU A 182 -3.89 -4.60 -19.60
CA GLU A 182 -4.99 -5.42 -19.06
C GLU A 182 -5.77 -4.70 -17.95
N THR A 183 -5.18 -3.77 -17.22
CA THR A 183 -5.87 -3.02 -16.16
C THR A 183 -6.49 -1.70 -16.62
N GLY A 184 -6.51 -1.47 -17.93
CA GLY A 184 -6.94 -0.24 -18.59
C GLY A 184 -7.95 0.60 -17.81
N GLY A 185 -7.52 1.71 -17.25
CA GLY A 185 -8.38 2.72 -16.66
C GLY A 185 -8.75 2.56 -15.20
N MET A 186 -8.53 1.42 -14.56
CA MET A 186 -8.95 1.21 -13.16
C MET A 186 -8.34 2.18 -12.15
N LEU A 187 -7.15 2.70 -12.41
CA LEU A 187 -6.46 3.61 -11.48
C LEU A 187 -6.84 5.08 -11.65
N ILE A 188 -7.37 5.44 -12.82
CA ILE A 188 -7.79 6.82 -13.10
C ILE A 188 -8.97 7.22 -12.20
N ASP A 189 -9.79 6.24 -11.80
CA ASP A 189 -10.98 6.48 -10.99
C ASP A 189 -10.71 6.37 -9.47
N LEU A 190 -9.49 6.01 -9.05
CA LEU A 190 -9.15 5.88 -7.63
C LEU A 190 -8.96 7.22 -6.93
N LEU A 191 -8.45 8.19 -7.66
CA LEU A 191 -8.19 9.52 -7.18
C LEU A 191 -8.84 10.51 -8.16
N PRO A 192 -9.72 11.40 -7.70
CA PRO A 192 -10.31 12.42 -8.55
C PRO A 192 -9.20 13.35 -9.08
N ALA A 193 -9.36 13.74 -10.34
CA ALA A 193 -8.46 14.70 -10.99
C ALA A 193 -8.68 16.12 -10.46
#